data_449e7b3db6719a42182c53c5b7d7065b
#
_entry.id   449e7b3db6719a42182c53c5b7d7065b
#
_cell.length_a   1.000
_cell.length_b   1.000
_cell.length_c   1.000
_cell.angle_alpha   90.00
_cell.angle_beta   90.00
_cell.angle_gamma   90.00
#
_symmetry.space_group_name_H-M   'P 1'
#
loop_
_entity.id
_entity.type
_entity.pdbx_description
1 polymer ?
#
loop_
_entity_poly.entity_id
_entity_poly.type
_entity_poly.pdbx_seq_one_letter_code
_entity_poly.pdbx_strand_id
1 'polypeptide(L)'
;MKVKVFTDGFEGHVRRSRERNRLREMGERLESEKVITFADPVMMVECFTAHRMRLMETARKKRLSISALAKELGRNRGAVTRDVNKLKKLGLIRLREQVNPGHGVVQIVEPVARKIEMRAEL
;
A
#
# COMPACT_ATOMS: atom_id res chain seq x y z
N MET A 1 -5.75 9.45 -5.36
CA MET A 1 -5.23 9.38 -3.99
C MET A 1 -3.77 8.96 -3.99
N LYS A 2 -3.00 9.49 -3.10
CA LYS A 2 -1.57 9.26 -2.96
C LYS A 2 -1.31 8.68 -1.57
N VAL A 3 -0.35 7.77 -1.47
CA VAL A 3 0.11 7.24 -0.18
C VAL A 3 1.51 7.76 0.08
N LYS A 4 1.73 8.28 1.29
CA LYS A 4 3.05 8.70 1.76
C LYS A 4 3.45 7.87 2.97
N VAL A 5 4.68 7.39 2.96
CA VAL A 5 5.27 6.59 4.04
C VAL A 5 6.45 7.34 4.63
N PHE A 6 6.42 7.56 5.93
CA PHE A 6 7.46 8.25 6.68
C PHE A 6 8.05 7.35 7.76
N THR A 7 9.22 7.73 8.25
CA THR A 7 9.95 6.97 9.28
C THR A 7 10.36 7.82 10.48
N ASP A 8 9.68 8.95 10.66
CA ASP A 8 9.97 9.94 11.72
C ASP A 8 9.08 9.81 12.97
N GLY A 9 8.36 8.71 13.08
CA GLY A 9 7.60 8.36 14.27
C GLY A 9 6.44 9.31 14.59
N PHE A 10 5.99 9.23 15.84
CA PHE A 10 4.83 9.99 16.30
C PHE A 10 5.05 11.51 16.23
N GLU A 11 6.24 11.99 16.59
CA GLU A 11 6.55 13.42 16.54
C GLU A 11 6.44 13.98 15.12
N GLY A 12 6.97 13.27 14.15
CA GLY A 12 6.85 13.65 12.74
C GLY A 12 5.40 13.65 12.27
N HIS A 13 4.63 12.66 12.68
CA HIS A 13 3.20 12.58 12.38
C HIS A 13 2.45 13.81 12.94
N VAL A 14 2.69 14.18 14.19
CA VAL A 14 2.05 15.35 14.81
C VAL A 14 2.43 16.64 14.08
N ARG A 15 3.71 16.81 13.75
CA ARG A 15 4.19 17.99 13.03
C ARG A 15 3.52 18.15 11.68
N ARG A 16 3.42 17.07 10.89
CA ARG A 16 2.77 17.09 9.58
C ARG A 16 1.28 17.35 9.68
N SER A 17 0.62 16.77 10.68
CA SER A 17 -0.82 17.01 10.91
C SER A 17 -1.11 18.46 11.23
N ARG A 18 -0.27 19.09 12.06
CA ARG A 18 -0.39 20.52 12.39
C ARG A 18 -0.22 21.39 11.14
N GLU A 19 0.77 21.08 10.31
CA GLU A 19 1.02 21.82 9.06
C GLU A 19 -0.16 21.70 8.10
N ARG A 20 -0.71 20.51 7.92
CA ARG A 20 -1.88 20.31 7.06
C ARG A 20 -3.10 21.09 7.58
N ASN A 21 -3.33 21.08 8.89
CA ASN A 21 -4.42 21.83 9.50
C ASN A 21 -4.24 23.34 9.27
N ARG A 22 -3.01 23.84 9.44
CA ARG A 22 -2.69 25.24 9.19
C ARG A 22 -2.99 25.64 7.74
N LEU A 23 -2.58 24.81 6.78
CA LEU A 23 -2.84 25.06 5.35
C LEU A 23 -4.35 25.07 5.05
N ARG A 24 -5.12 24.16 5.64
CA ARG A 24 -6.59 24.14 5.48
C ARG A 24 -7.24 25.40 6.05
N GLU A 25 -6.79 25.85 7.21
CA GLU A 25 -7.28 27.09 7.82
C GLU A 25 -7.00 28.32 6.97
N MET A 26 -5.92 28.27 6.17
CA MET A 26 -5.58 29.32 5.21
C MET A 26 -6.36 29.21 3.89
N GLY A 27 -7.27 28.24 3.78
CA GLY A 27 -8.07 28.03 2.57
C GLY A 27 -7.41 27.20 1.48
N GLU A 28 -6.28 26.58 1.77
CA GLU A 28 -5.58 25.73 0.81
C GLU A 28 -6.37 24.43 0.53
N ARG A 29 -6.45 24.07 -0.75
CA ARG A 29 -6.97 22.78 -1.16
C ARG A 29 -5.87 21.74 -1.10
N LEU A 30 -6.07 20.74 -0.28
CA LEU A 30 -5.11 19.63 -0.14
C LEU A 30 -5.62 18.40 -0.89
N GLU A 31 -4.72 17.74 -1.62
CA GLU A 31 -5.03 16.45 -2.24
C GLU A 31 -5.32 15.41 -1.17
N SER A 32 -6.23 14.49 -1.49
CA SER A 32 -6.48 13.33 -0.64
C SER A 32 -5.23 12.47 -0.58
N GLU A 33 -4.76 12.20 0.64
CA GLU A 33 -3.62 11.32 0.84
C GLU A 33 -3.83 10.45 2.05
N LYS A 34 -3.20 9.27 2.01
CA LYS A 34 -3.07 8.38 3.14
C LYS A 34 -1.64 8.45 3.63
N VAL A 35 -1.45 8.55 4.93
CA VAL A 35 -0.12 8.60 5.54
C VAL A 35 0.08 7.38 6.43
N ILE A 36 1.21 6.70 6.24
CA ILE A 36 1.69 5.63 7.09
C ILE A 36 2.99 6.11 7.73
N THR A 37 3.07 6.02 9.05
CA THR A 37 4.26 6.46 9.78
C THR A 37 4.83 5.29 10.57
N PHE A 38 6.09 4.96 10.28
CA PHE A 38 6.86 3.98 11.05
C PHE A 38 7.69 4.70 12.12
N ALA A 39 8.01 4.00 13.20
CA ALA A 39 8.82 4.54 14.28
C ALA A 39 10.26 4.85 13.82
N ASP A 40 10.79 4.04 12.90
CA ASP A 40 12.13 4.20 12.36
C ASP A 40 12.25 3.58 10.95
N PRO A 41 13.36 3.85 10.23
CA PRO A 41 13.57 3.30 8.88
C PRO A 41 13.68 1.77 8.82
N VAL A 42 14.18 1.13 9.87
CA VAL A 42 14.34 -0.32 9.91
C VAL A 42 12.98 -1.01 9.83
N MET A 43 12.00 -0.51 10.59
CA MET A 43 10.63 -1.04 10.56
C MET A 43 10.01 -0.90 9.17
N MET A 44 10.25 0.20 8.49
CA MET A 44 9.78 0.39 7.12
C MET A 44 10.38 -0.66 6.18
N VAL A 45 11.70 -0.85 6.24
CA VAL A 45 12.40 -1.82 5.37
C VAL A 45 11.95 -3.25 5.65
N GLU A 46 11.73 -3.61 6.91
CA GLU A 46 11.20 -4.92 7.28
C GLU A 46 9.79 -5.17 6.73
N CYS A 47 9.00 -4.12 6.64
CA CYS A 47 7.64 -4.17 6.12
C CYS A 47 7.60 -4.22 4.59
N PHE A 48 8.40 -3.39 3.93
CA PHE A 48 8.46 -3.28 2.48
C PHE A 48 9.60 -4.13 1.92
N THR A 49 9.45 -5.45 2.03
CA THR A 49 10.40 -6.40 1.46
C THR A 49 10.41 -6.32 -0.07
N ALA A 50 11.48 -6.80 -0.70
CA ALA A 50 11.58 -6.86 -2.15
C ALA A 50 10.40 -7.62 -2.77
N HIS A 51 9.98 -8.73 -2.15
CA HIS A 51 8.82 -9.50 -2.61
C HIS A 51 7.53 -8.69 -2.59
N ARG A 52 7.29 -7.96 -1.51
CA ARG A 52 6.07 -7.11 -1.38
C ARG A 52 6.09 -5.94 -2.35
N MET A 53 7.25 -5.34 -2.57
CA MET A 53 7.37 -4.25 -3.54
C MET A 53 7.11 -4.73 -4.96
N ARG A 54 7.66 -5.88 -5.36
CA ARG A 54 7.38 -6.48 -6.68
C ARG A 54 5.91 -6.86 -6.84
N LEU A 55 5.30 -7.36 -5.77
CA LEU A 55 3.88 -7.68 -5.75
C LEU A 55 3.05 -6.42 -6.04
N MET A 56 3.32 -5.33 -5.36
CA MET A 56 2.62 -4.07 -5.58
C MET A 56 2.82 -3.51 -6.99
N GLU A 57 4.03 -3.58 -7.53
CA GLU A 57 4.31 -3.17 -8.90
C GLU A 57 3.52 -3.99 -9.91
N THR A 58 3.46 -5.30 -9.73
CA THR A 58 2.72 -6.19 -10.61
C THR A 58 1.22 -5.94 -10.51
N ALA A 59 0.70 -5.78 -9.29
CA ALA A 59 -0.72 -5.49 -9.07
C ALA A 59 -1.14 -4.14 -9.69
N ARG A 60 -0.22 -3.18 -9.73
CA ARG A 60 -0.49 -1.90 -10.39
C ARG A 60 -0.60 -2.04 -11.92
N LYS A 61 0.21 -2.91 -12.51
CA LYS A 61 0.24 -3.12 -13.96
C LYS A 61 -0.85 -4.07 -14.45
N LYS A 62 -1.18 -5.06 -13.65
CA LYS A 62 -2.12 -6.13 -14.04
C LYS A 62 -3.14 -6.36 -12.92
N ARG A 63 -4.40 -6.44 -13.29
CA ARG A 63 -5.49 -6.77 -12.37
C ARG A 63 -5.67 -8.28 -12.33
N LEU A 64 -5.02 -8.93 -11.36
CA LEU A 64 -4.96 -10.38 -11.25
C LEU A 64 -5.57 -10.87 -9.94
N SER A 65 -6.12 -12.08 -9.97
CA SER A 65 -6.46 -12.82 -8.76
C SER A 65 -5.19 -13.20 -8.01
N ILE A 66 -5.34 -13.61 -6.74
CA ILE A 66 -4.17 -14.04 -5.94
C ILE A 66 -3.45 -15.21 -6.63
N SER A 67 -4.21 -16.19 -7.16
CA SER A 67 -3.62 -17.33 -7.86
C SER A 67 -2.85 -16.93 -9.12
N ALA A 68 -3.43 -16.05 -9.93
CA ALA A 68 -2.78 -15.56 -11.13
C ALA A 68 -1.56 -14.69 -10.81
N LEU A 69 -1.65 -13.89 -9.74
CA LEU A 69 -0.54 -13.06 -9.26
C LEU A 69 0.63 -13.94 -8.78
N ALA A 70 0.33 -15.02 -8.06
CA ALA A 70 1.36 -15.97 -7.62
C ALA A 70 2.10 -16.59 -8.82
N LYS A 71 1.37 -16.97 -9.88
CA LYS A 71 1.97 -17.48 -11.12
C LYS A 71 2.86 -16.44 -11.79
N GLU A 72 2.36 -15.21 -11.90
CA GLU A 72 3.11 -14.11 -12.49
C GLU A 72 4.41 -13.83 -11.76
N LEU A 73 4.37 -13.90 -10.42
CA LEU A 73 5.54 -13.67 -9.56
C LEU A 73 6.45 -14.90 -9.44
N GLY A 74 6.02 -16.07 -9.93
CA GLY A 74 6.77 -17.30 -9.76
C GLY A 74 6.91 -17.72 -8.30
N ARG A 75 5.88 -17.45 -7.48
CA ARG A 75 5.91 -17.69 -6.04
C ARG A 75 4.77 -18.60 -5.61
N ASN A 76 4.97 -19.24 -4.46
CA ASN A 76 3.95 -20.05 -3.81
C ASN A 76 2.74 -19.19 -3.44
N ARG A 77 1.53 -19.70 -3.71
CA ARG A 77 0.29 -18.97 -3.44
C ARG A 77 0.14 -18.60 -1.95
N GLY A 78 0.55 -19.49 -1.04
CA GLY A 78 0.49 -19.20 0.39
C GLY A 78 1.36 -18.01 0.79
N ALA A 79 2.57 -17.91 0.23
CA ALA A 79 3.46 -16.80 0.45
C ALA A 79 2.89 -15.49 -0.09
N VAL A 80 2.32 -15.53 -1.28
CA VAL A 80 1.68 -14.35 -1.90
C VAL A 80 0.45 -13.93 -1.09
N THR A 81 -0.35 -14.88 -0.63
CA THR A 81 -1.52 -14.60 0.23
C THR A 81 -1.10 -13.88 1.51
N ARG A 82 -0.02 -14.32 2.16
CA ARG A 82 0.49 -13.64 3.37
C ARG A 82 0.91 -12.21 3.08
N ASP A 83 1.62 -11.98 1.98
CA ASP A 83 2.05 -10.64 1.59
C ASP A 83 0.86 -9.75 1.22
N VAL A 84 -0.10 -10.27 0.49
CA VAL A 84 -1.34 -9.54 0.15
C VAL A 84 -2.09 -9.13 1.43
N ASN A 85 -2.22 -10.05 2.39
CA ASN A 85 -2.90 -9.75 3.65
C ASN A 85 -2.16 -8.68 4.47
N LYS A 86 -0.83 -8.72 4.48
CA LYS A 86 -0.01 -7.70 5.16
C LYS A 86 -0.20 -6.33 4.53
N LEU A 87 -0.14 -6.25 3.21
CA LEU A 87 -0.33 -5.00 2.47
C LEU A 87 -1.76 -4.48 2.57
N LYS A 88 -2.74 -5.38 2.64
CA LYS A 88 -4.14 -5.03 2.88
C LYS A 88 -4.32 -4.40 4.26
N LYS A 89 -3.71 -4.96 5.29
CA LYS A 89 -3.75 -4.41 6.65
C LYS A 89 -3.14 -3.01 6.72
N LEU A 90 -2.09 -2.76 5.96
CA LEU A 90 -1.49 -1.44 5.84
C LEU A 90 -2.36 -0.47 5.02
N GLY A 91 -3.38 -0.97 4.35
CA GLY A 91 -4.24 -0.18 3.49
C GLY A 91 -3.61 0.22 2.16
N LEU A 92 -2.64 -0.54 1.67
CA LEU A 92 -1.96 -0.31 0.39
C LEU A 92 -2.57 -1.09 -0.75
N ILE A 93 -3.25 -2.19 -0.43
CA ILE A 93 -3.93 -3.07 -1.36
C ILE A 93 -5.36 -3.29 -0.86
N ARG A 94 -6.26 -3.44 -1.79
CA ARG A 94 -7.63 -3.93 -1.54
C ARG A 94 -7.91 -5.13 -2.42
N LEU A 95 -8.84 -5.97 -1.97
CA LEU A 95 -9.33 -7.11 -2.73
C LEU A 95 -10.73 -6.75 -3.25
N ARG A 96 -10.90 -6.80 -4.56
CA ARG A 96 -12.18 -6.55 -5.21
C ARG A 96 -12.74 -7.89 -5.71
N GLU A 97 -13.98 -8.18 -5.33
CA GLU A 97 -14.67 -9.35 -5.83
C GLU A 97 -15.07 -9.15 -7.29
N GLN A 98 -14.85 -10.19 -8.07
CA GLN A 98 -15.26 -10.23 -9.47
C GLN A 98 -15.94 -11.56 -9.75
N VAL A 99 -17.13 -11.51 -10.34
CA VAL A 99 -17.84 -12.70 -10.78
C VAL A 99 -17.13 -13.24 -12.03
N ASN A 100 -16.74 -14.51 -11.98
CA ASN A 100 -16.13 -15.21 -13.09
C ASN A 100 -17.15 -16.25 -13.58
N PRO A 101 -17.84 -16.00 -14.73
CA PRO A 101 -18.90 -16.90 -15.19
C PRO A 101 -18.42 -18.34 -15.31
N GLY A 102 -19.15 -19.26 -14.68
CA GLY A 102 -18.80 -20.69 -14.65
C GLY A 102 -17.75 -21.08 -13.62
N HIS A 103 -17.14 -20.13 -12.91
CA HIS A 103 -16.05 -20.39 -11.96
C HIS A 103 -16.26 -19.74 -10.58
N GLY A 104 -17.42 -19.13 -10.34
CA GLY A 104 -17.75 -18.50 -9.07
C GLY A 104 -17.14 -17.09 -8.95
N VAL A 105 -16.83 -16.69 -7.72
CA VAL A 105 -16.30 -15.36 -7.39
C VAL A 105 -14.79 -15.47 -7.17
N VAL A 106 -14.03 -14.58 -7.79
CA VAL A 106 -12.59 -14.43 -7.54
C VAL A 106 -12.30 -13.07 -6.92
N GLN A 107 -11.22 -12.99 -6.17
CA GLN A 107 -10.76 -11.73 -5.58
C GLN A 107 -9.57 -11.20 -6.38
N ILE A 108 -9.73 -9.98 -6.88
CA ILE A 108 -8.72 -9.29 -7.66
C ILE A 108 -7.91 -8.38 -6.74
N VAL A 109 -6.60 -8.45 -6.85
CA VAL A 109 -5.66 -7.62 -6.08
C VAL A 109 -5.51 -6.28 -6.77
N GLU A 110 -5.87 -5.20 -6.05
CA GLU A 110 -5.78 -3.84 -6.59
C GLU A 110 -5.00 -2.93 -5.65
N PRO A 111 -4.15 -2.03 -6.18
CA PRO A 111 -3.54 -1.00 -5.36
C PRO A 111 -4.59 0.03 -4.94
N VAL A 112 -4.45 0.56 -3.73
CA VAL A 112 -5.34 1.62 -3.21
C VAL A 112 -5.00 2.96 -3.86
N ALA A 113 -3.74 3.19 -4.21
CA ALA A 113 -3.27 4.45 -4.78
C ALA A 113 -2.37 4.19 -5.99
N ARG A 114 -2.33 5.19 -6.89
CA ARG A 114 -1.47 5.14 -8.07
C ARG A 114 0.01 5.31 -7.72
N LYS A 115 0.29 6.02 -6.64
CA LYS A 115 1.65 6.36 -6.24
C LYS A 115 1.83 6.16 -4.75
N ILE A 116 2.93 5.53 -4.39
CA ILE A 116 3.36 5.39 -2.99
C ILE A 116 4.72 6.06 -2.90
N GLU A 117 4.82 7.09 -2.09
CA GLU A 117 6.09 7.75 -1.81
C GLU A 117 6.61 7.26 -0.46
N MET A 118 7.83 6.75 -0.45
CA MET A 118 8.50 6.28 0.76
C MET A 118 9.67 7.21 1.05
N ARG A 119 9.74 7.70 2.28
CA ARG A 119 10.85 8.54 2.72
C ARG A 119 11.46 7.98 3.99
N ALA A 120 12.73 7.64 3.90
CA ALA A 120 13.54 7.19 5.04
C ALA A 120 14.69 8.15 5.25
N GLU A 121 14.92 8.52 6.50
CA GLU A 121 16.07 9.33 6.91
C GLU A 121 16.86 8.51 7.93
N LEU A 122 18.16 8.43 7.72
CA LEU A 122 19.08 7.72 8.61
C LEU A 122 19.92 8.73 9.41
#